data_97601508393398c500098b898a6d6f50
#
_entry.id   97601508393398c500098b898a6d6f50
#
_cell.length_a   1.000
_cell.length_b   1.000
_cell.length_c   1.000
_cell.angle_alpha   90.00
_cell.angle_beta   90.00
_cell.angle_gamma   90.00
#
_symmetry.space_group_name_H-M   'P 1'
#
loop_
_entity.id
_entity.type
_entity.pdbx_description
1 polymer ?
#
loop_
_entity_poly.entity_id
_entity_poly.type
_entity_poly.pdbx_seq_one_letter_code
_entity_poly.pdbx_strand_id
1 'polypeptide(L)'
;MTINPITAGHVLVVPVAEVDEWTDLPSEISSRLFNVAAQIGEAQKTAFKCARIALIIAGYEIPHCHLHLIPSNSMADLNFDNAVTSSNRNELEQSSTLIIAELRRMNVAGAL
;
A
#
# COMPACT_ATOMS: atom_id res chain seq x y z
N MET A 1 -2.26 3.86 5.57
CA MET A 1 -1.57 2.70 6.20
C MET A 1 -2.58 1.69 6.63
N THR A 2 -2.28 0.42 6.51
CA THR A 2 -3.10 -0.62 7.14
C THR A 2 -2.80 -0.68 8.65
N ILE A 3 -3.83 -0.99 9.46
CA ILE A 3 -3.66 -1.18 10.90
C ILE A 3 -3.12 -2.57 11.25
N ASN A 4 -3.09 -3.49 10.28
CA ASN A 4 -2.58 -4.86 10.45
C ASN A 4 -1.48 -5.14 9.42
N PRO A 5 -0.33 -4.43 9.49
CA PRO A 5 0.71 -4.59 8.46
C PRO A 5 1.35 -5.96 8.51
N ILE A 6 1.64 -6.52 7.32
CA ILE A 6 2.42 -7.74 7.18
C ILE A 6 3.90 -7.41 7.38
N THR A 7 4.34 -6.27 6.83
CA THR A 7 5.69 -5.74 7.04
C THR A 7 5.58 -4.25 7.37
N ALA A 8 6.66 -3.67 7.87
CA ALA A 8 6.70 -2.22 8.10
C ALA A 8 6.49 -1.48 6.78
N GLY A 9 5.60 -0.49 6.79
CA GLY A 9 5.30 0.32 5.62
C GLY A 9 4.24 -0.25 4.68
N HIS A 10 3.57 -1.32 5.05
CA HIS A 10 2.46 -1.91 4.28
C HIS A 10 1.34 -0.87 4.12
N VAL A 11 0.97 -0.56 2.88
CA VAL A 11 -0.03 0.44 2.52
C VAL A 11 -1.19 -0.21 1.77
N LEU A 12 -2.39 0.28 2.00
CA LEU A 12 -3.56 -0.04 1.18
C LEU A 12 -3.87 1.16 0.29
N VAL A 13 -4.04 0.92 -1.00
CA VAL A 13 -4.50 1.92 -1.97
C VAL A 13 -5.92 1.54 -2.37
N VAL A 14 -6.84 2.46 -2.15
CA VAL A 14 -8.29 2.18 -2.25
C VAL A 14 -8.94 3.24 -3.13
N PRO A 15 -9.75 2.85 -4.15
CA PRO A 15 -10.53 3.83 -4.89
C PRO A 15 -11.66 4.37 -4.01
N VAL A 16 -12.06 5.62 -4.24
CA VAL A 16 -13.19 6.22 -3.53
C VAL A 16 -14.49 5.50 -3.89
N ALA A 17 -14.63 5.07 -5.14
CA ALA A 17 -15.80 4.32 -5.61
C ALA A 17 -15.82 2.93 -4.95
N GLU A 18 -16.99 2.55 -4.41
CA GLU A 18 -17.18 1.24 -3.78
C GLU A 18 -17.39 0.16 -4.84
N VAL A 19 -16.31 -0.38 -5.38
CA VAL A 19 -16.33 -1.48 -6.33
C VAL A 19 -15.65 -2.68 -5.67
N ASP A 20 -16.35 -3.81 -5.62
CA ASP A 20 -15.87 -5.00 -4.92
C ASP A 20 -14.67 -5.63 -5.63
N GLU A 21 -14.83 -5.97 -6.91
CA GLU A 21 -13.80 -6.66 -7.67
C GLU A 21 -13.03 -5.70 -8.56
N TRP A 22 -11.69 -5.82 -8.55
CA TRP A 22 -10.83 -4.95 -9.35
C TRP A 22 -11.10 -5.08 -10.86
N THR A 23 -11.60 -6.24 -11.30
CA THR A 23 -11.95 -6.49 -12.69
C THR A 23 -13.14 -5.67 -13.18
N ASP A 24 -13.95 -5.16 -12.25
CA ASP A 24 -15.13 -4.33 -12.54
C ASP A 24 -14.83 -2.83 -12.46
N LEU A 25 -13.60 -2.45 -12.15
CA LEU A 25 -13.21 -1.04 -12.11
C LEU A 25 -13.28 -0.42 -13.52
N PRO A 26 -13.92 0.78 -13.67
CA PRO A 26 -13.82 1.52 -14.93
C PRO A 26 -12.36 1.80 -15.28
N SER A 27 -12.02 1.79 -16.57
CA SER A 27 -10.65 1.96 -17.06
C SER A 27 -9.97 3.23 -16.53
N GLU A 28 -10.70 4.32 -16.42
CA GLU A 28 -10.15 5.58 -15.91
C GLU A 28 -9.75 5.48 -14.45
N ILE A 29 -10.56 4.77 -13.65
CA ILE A 29 -10.29 4.58 -12.23
C ILE A 29 -9.13 3.60 -12.06
N SER A 30 -9.12 2.48 -12.80
CA SER A 30 -8.04 1.50 -12.67
C SER A 30 -6.69 2.10 -13.09
N SER A 31 -6.65 2.87 -14.19
CA SER A 31 -5.42 3.54 -14.63
C SER A 31 -4.88 4.49 -13.57
N ARG A 32 -5.74 5.30 -12.98
CA ARG A 32 -5.34 6.23 -11.92
C ARG A 32 -4.89 5.49 -10.66
N LEU A 33 -5.61 4.45 -10.29
CA LEU A 33 -5.31 3.65 -9.10
C LEU A 33 -3.92 3.02 -9.19
N PHE A 34 -3.59 2.40 -10.32
CA PHE A 34 -2.28 1.79 -10.53
C PHE A 34 -1.17 2.82 -10.66
N ASN A 35 -1.44 3.99 -11.24
CA ASN A 35 -0.46 5.08 -11.28
C ASN A 35 -0.14 5.59 -9.88
N VAL A 36 -1.14 5.77 -9.04
CA VAL A 36 -0.95 6.17 -7.63
C VAL A 36 -0.18 5.09 -6.88
N ALA A 37 -0.55 3.82 -7.08
CA ALA A 37 0.14 2.70 -6.46
C ALA A 37 1.62 2.66 -6.84
N ALA A 38 1.95 2.92 -8.10
CA ALA A 38 3.34 2.95 -8.56
C ALA A 38 4.14 4.06 -7.87
N GLN A 39 3.56 5.23 -7.72
CA GLN A 39 4.22 6.35 -7.04
C GLN A 39 4.44 6.05 -5.55
N ILE A 40 3.44 5.51 -4.88
CA ILE A 40 3.54 5.12 -3.47
C ILE A 40 4.56 4.00 -3.31
N GLY A 41 4.54 3.01 -4.20
CA GLY A 41 5.50 1.90 -4.19
C GLY A 41 6.94 2.38 -4.34
N GLU A 42 7.20 3.34 -5.22
CA GLU A 42 8.52 3.93 -5.36
C GLU A 42 8.98 4.61 -4.06
N ALA A 43 8.08 5.35 -3.43
CA ALA A 43 8.37 6.01 -2.15
C ALA A 43 8.64 4.97 -1.05
N GLN A 44 7.85 3.90 -0.98
CA GLN A 44 8.07 2.81 -0.03
C GLN A 44 9.45 2.16 -0.21
N LYS A 45 9.82 1.89 -1.47
CA LYS A 45 11.09 1.23 -1.77
C LYS A 45 12.28 2.05 -1.28
N THR A 46 12.24 3.35 -1.46
CA THR A 46 13.27 4.26 -0.96
C THR A 46 13.25 4.37 0.55
N ALA A 47 12.08 4.56 1.14
CA ALA A 47 11.93 4.78 2.58
C ALA A 47 12.33 3.55 3.40
N PHE A 48 11.99 2.36 2.95
CA PHE A 48 12.22 1.11 3.69
C PHE A 48 13.39 0.30 3.16
N LYS A 49 14.03 0.73 2.08
CA LYS A 49 15.23 0.10 1.51
C LYS A 49 15.06 -1.41 1.31
N CYS A 50 13.87 -1.80 0.85
CA CYS A 50 13.53 -3.20 0.61
C CYS A 50 13.86 -3.60 -0.83
N ALA A 51 13.87 -4.91 -1.10
CA ALA A 51 14.18 -5.43 -2.41
C ALA A 51 13.07 -5.14 -3.42
N ARG A 52 11.81 -5.26 -3.01
CA ARG A 52 10.64 -5.09 -3.86
C ARG A 52 9.45 -4.56 -3.08
N ILE A 53 8.54 -3.94 -3.83
CA ILE A 53 7.18 -3.68 -3.34
C ILE A 53 6.27 -4.67 -4.05
N ALA A 54 5.68 -5.59 -3.30
CA ALA A 54 4.70 -6.51 -3.84
C ALA A 54 3.33 -5.84 -3.88
N LEU A 55 2.58 -6.09 -4.95
CA LEU A 55 1.20 -5.63 -5.08
C LEU A 55 0.28 -6.85 -5.10
N ILE A 56 -0.65 -6.90 -4.17
CA ILE A 56 -1.60 -8.00 -4.06
C ILE A 56 -3.02 -7.45 -3.98
N ILE A 57 -3.92 -8.02 -4.79
CA ILE A 57 -5.35 -7.73 -4.76
C ILE A 57 -6.06 -9.06 -4.57
N ALA A 58 -6.61 -9.31 -3.39
CA ALA A 58 -7.34 -10.54 -3.11
C ALA A 58 -8.86 -10.31 -3.00
N GLY A 59 -9.29 -9.48 -2.07
CA GLY A 59 -10.68 -9.02 -2.00
C GLY A 59 -11.66 -9.96 -1.34
N TYR A 60 -11.23 -10.96 -0.59
CA TYR A 60 -12.14 -11.93 0.02
C TYR A 60 -12.80 -11.45 1.31
N GLU A 61 -12.19 -10.51 2.01
CA GLU A 61 -12.66 -10.10 3.34
C GLU A 61 -13.57 -8.89 3.32
N ILE A 62 -13.29 -7.92 2.47
CA ILE A 62 -14.00 -6.64 2.41
C ILE A 62 -14.48 -6.42 0.98
N PRO A 63 -15.80 -6.15 0.75
CA PRO A 63 -16.35 -5.94 -0.58
C PRO A 63 -16.04 -4.54 -1.14
N HIS A 64 -14.80 -4.15 -1.09
CA HIS A 64 -14.30 -2.90 -1.61
C HIS A 64 -12.85 -3.14 -2.06
N CYS A 65 -12.62 -3.00 -3.34
CA CYS A 65 -11.30 -3.26 -3.95
C CYS A 65 -10.21 -2.47 -3.23
N HIS A 66 -9.14 -3.16 -2.85
CA HIS A 66 -7.98 -2.52 -2.24
C HIS A 66 -6.70 -3.21 -2.68
N LEU A 67 -5.71 -2.41 -2.99
CA LEU A 67 -4.40 -2.87 -3.42
C LEU A 67 -3.46 -2.86 -2.22
N HIS A 68 -2.93 -4.03 -1.88
CA HIS A 68 -1.89 -4.15 -0.87
C HIS A 68 -0.54 -3.83 -1.50
N LEU A 69 0.17 -2.84 -0.98
CA LEU A 69 1.54 -2.52 -1.36
C LEU A 69 2.44 -2.89 -0.18
N ILE A 70 3.23 -3.94 -0.36
CA ILE A 70 3.96 -4.58 0.74
C ILE A 70 5.46 -4.51 0.49
N PRO A 71 6.20 -3.71 1.27
CA PRO A 71 7.66 -3.77 1.24
C PRO A 71 8.14 -5.17 1.60
N SER A 72 8.96 -5.78 0.76
CA SER A 72 9.34 -7.18 0.94
C SER A 72 10.75 -7.46 0.44
N ASN A 73 11.37 -8.48 1.04
CA ASN A 73 12.69 -8.96 0.65
C ASN A 73 12.65 -10.42 0.19
N SER A 74 11.56 -11.12 0.46
CA SER A 74 11.39 -12.53 0.06
C SER A 74 9.90 -12.88 -0.02
N MET A 75 9.61 -14.02 -0.62
CA MET A 75 8.23 -14.54 -0.67
C MET A 75 7.65 -14.80 0.72
N ALA A 76 8.48 -15.17 1.69
CA ALA A 76 8.02 -15.40 3.06
C ALA A 76 7.41 -14.15 3.71
N ASP A 77 7.85 -12.96 3.31
CA ASP A 77 7.30 -11.69 3.79
C ASP A 77 5.87 -11.46 3.35
N LEU A 78 5.38 -12.19 2.35
CA LEU A 78 4.07 -11.97 1.75
C LEU A 78 2.97 -12.87 2.34
N ASN A 79 3.26 -13.56 3.43
CA ASN A 79 2.28 -14.38 4.12
C ASN A 79 1.37 -13.50 4.99
N PHE A 80 0.07 -13.52 4.71
CA PHE A 80 -0.91 -12.73 5.47
C PHE A 80 -1.04 -13.21 6.93
N ASP A 81 -0.57 -14.41 7.25
CA ASP A 81 -0.48 -14.87 8.65
C ASP A 81 0.54 -14.06 9.46
N ASN A 82 1.44 -13.33 8.78
CA ASN A 82 2.39 -12.44 9.44
C ASN A 82 1.76 -11.12 9.89
N ALA A 83 0.52 -10.85 9.51
CA ALA A 83 -0.15 -9.61 9.87
C ALA A 83 -0.29 -9.48 11.38
N VAL A 84 0.12 -8.33 11.93
CA VAL A 84 -0.01 -8.07 13.36
C VAL A 84 -1.48 -7.90 13.74
N THR A 85 -1.89 -8.48 14.86
CA THR A 85 -3.27 -8.37 15.35
C THR A 85 -3.50 -7.10 16.14
N SER A 86 -2.43 -6.48 16.63
CA SER A 86 -2.47 -5.26 17.41
C SER A 86 -1.30 -4.39 16.95
N SER A 87 -1.60 -3.30 16.27
CA SER A 87 -0.57 -2.42 15.71
C SER A 87 -0.11 -1.38 16.72
N ASN A 88 1.18 -1.04 16.69
CA ASN A 88 1.74 0.07 17.43
C ASN A 88 1.50 1.35 16.62
N ARG A 89 0.70 2.26 17.17
CA ARG A 89 0.34 3.51 16.51
C ARG A 89 1.57 4.37 16.17
N ASN A 90 2.55 4.39 17.04
CA ASN A 90 3.77 5.16 16.80
C ASN A 90 4.56 4.60 15.62
N GLU A 91 4.64 3.28 15.48
CA GLU A 91 5.30 2.65 14.34
C GLU A 91 4.55 2.95 13.03
N LEU A 92 3.23 2.93 13.05
CA LEU A 92 2.41 3.29 11.89
C LEU A 92 2.62 4.76 11.50
N GLU A 93 2.66 5.65 12.46
CA GLU A 93 2.90 7.08 12.22
C GLU A 93 4.30 7.32 11.67
N GLN A 94 5.33 6.63 12.18
CA GLN A 94 6.69 6.71 11.67
C GLN A 94 6.76 6.24 10.23
N SER A 95 6.14 5.11 9.91
CA SER A 95 6.08 4.58 8.54
C SER A 95 5.38 5.55 7.60
N SER A 96 4.25 6.09 8.02
CA SER A 96 3.50 7.09 7.24
C SER A 96 4.36 8.33 6.98
N THR A 97 5.04 8.83 7.99
CA THR A 97 5.91 10.01 7.88
C THR A 97 7.02 9.79 6.87
N LEU A 98 7.67 8.63 6.90
CA LEU A 98 8.73 8.28 5.96
C LEU A 98 8.23 8.24 4.52
N ILE A 99 7.07 7.63 4.29
CA ILE A 99 6.47 7.52 2.95
C ILE A 99 6.08 8.92 2.44
N ILE A 100 5.43 9.73 3.26
CA ILE A 100 5.02 11.09 2.88
C ILE A 100 6.23 11.95 2.54
N ALA A 101 7.31 11.86 3.32
CA ALA A 101 8.54 12.60 3.04
C ALA A 101 9.11 12.25 1.67
N GLU A 102 9.11 10.98 1.30
CA GLU A 102 9.58 10.55 -0.01
C GLU A 102 8.65 11.01 -1.14
N LEU A 103 7.34 10.95 -0.94
CA LEU A 103 6.37 11.44 -1.93
C LEU A 103 6.55 12.94 -2.17
N ARG A 104 6.81 13.72 -1.13
CA ARG A 104 7.10 15.15 -1.25
C ARG A 104 8.41 15.40 -2.00
N ARG A 105 9.44 14.63 -1.71
CA ARG A 105 10.73 14.72 -2.41
C ARG A 105 10.55 14.42 -3.90
N MET A 106 9.67 13.51 -4.25
CA MET A 106 9.33 13.13 -5.62
C MET A 106 8.38 14.12 -6.31
N ASN A 107 7.88 15.12 -5.58
CA ASN A 107 6.90 16.09 -6.05
C ASN A 107 5.58 15.45 -6.51
N VAL A 108 5.14 14.43 -5.79
CA VAL A 108 3.87 13.77 -6.09
C VAL A 108 2.72 14.68 -5.65
N ALA A 109 1.77 14.92 -6.57
CA ALA A 109 0.59 15.74 -6.27
C ALA A 109 -0.26 15.06 -5.18
N GLY A 110 -0.72 15.85 -4.21
CA GLY A 110 -1.53 15.38 -3.11
C GLY A 110 -0.75 14.90 -1.89
N ALA A 111 0.58 14.83 -1.95
CA ALA A 111 1.43 14.55 -0.79
C ALA A 111 1.60 15.83 0.03
N LEU A 112 0.94 15.90 1.16
CA LEU A 112 0.93 17.08 2.04
C LEU A 112 1.83 16.91 3.25
#